data_bfca50ef4894983be5e1d3aac95c3af3
#
_entry.id   bfca50ef4894983be5e1d3aac95c3af3
#
_cell.length_a   1.000
_cell.length_b   1.000
_cell.length_c   1.000
_cell.angle_alpha   90.00
_cell.angle_beta   90.00
_cell.angle_gamma   90.00
#
_symmetry.space_group_name_H-M   'P 1'
#
loop_
_entity.id
_entity.type
_entity.pdbx_description
1 polymer ?
#
loop_
_entity_poly.entity_id
_entity_poly.type
_entity_poly.pdbx_seq_one_letter_code
_entity_poly.pdbx_strand_id
1 'polypeptide(L)' 'MCRNIKRLRHPDHAPSDAELHDAALQFVRKISGFNKPSQVNQDAFDKAVHDVAAVSRVLFRSLHVHGHSQAAG' A
#
# COMPACT_ATOMS: atom_id res chain seq x y z
N MET A 1 -14.13 -2.07 11.62
CA MET A 1 -13.97 -0.89 10.96
C MET A 1 -12.78 -0.11 11.39
N CYS A 2 -12.14 0.40 10.45
CA CYS A 2 -10.90 1.03 10.74
C CYS A 2 -11.08 2.48 11.02
N ARG A 3 -11.21 2.81 12.27
CA ARG A 3 -11.34 4.18 12.61
C ARG A 3 -10.05 4.89 12.59
N ASN A 4 -8.93 4.16 12.57
CA ASN A 4 -7.62 4.78 12.65
C ASN A 4 -6.83 4.62 11.39
N ILE A 5 -7.47 4.72 10.26
CA ILE A 5 -6.78 4.64 9.00
C ILE A 5 -5.90 5.87 8.85
N LYS A 6 -4.62 5.63 8.65
CA LYS A 6 -3.70 6.71 8.42
C LYS A 6 -3.46 6.83 6.94
N ARG A 7 -3.66 8.02 6.44
CA ARG A 7 -3.51 8.30 5.04
C ARG A 7 -2.04 8.46 4.70
N LEU A 8 -1.56 7.79 3.68
CA LEU A 8 -0.19 7.96 3.21
C LEU A 8 -0.07 9.04 2.16
N ARG A 9 -1.18 9.39 1.54
CA ARG A 9 -1.15 10.39 0.50
C ARG A 9 -1.01 11.77 1.11
N HIS A 10 -0.06 12.53 0.60
CA HIS A 10 0.15 13.90 1.04
C HIS A 10 -0.14 14.84 -0.11
N PRO A 11 -0.52 16.08 0.17
CA PRO A 11 -0.85 17.00 -0.90
C PRO A 11 0.34 17.41 -1.75
N ASP A 12 1.53 17.32 -1.21
CA ASP A 12 2.70 17.83 -1.92
C ASP A 12 3.70 16.76 -2.33
N HIS A 13 3.47 15.52 -2.00
CA HIS A 13 4.38 14.47 -2.45
C HIS A 13 3.73 13.09 -2.32
N ALA A 14 4.25 12.15 -3.08
CA ALA A 14 3.78 10.78 -3.03
C ALA A 14 4.44 10.03 -1.88
N PRO A 15 3.83 8.96 -1.39
CA PRO A 15 4.47 8.14 -0.38
C PRO A 15 5.78 7.54 -0.89
N SER A 16 6.70 7.33 0.00
CA SER A 16 7.94 6.67 -0.35
C SER A 16 7.71 5.18 -0.56
N ASP A 17 8.69 4.52 -1.17
CA ASP A 17 8.60 3.08 -1.35
C ASP A 17 8.55 2.36 -0.02
N ALA A 18 9.28 2.85 0.98
CA ALA A 18 9.25 2.25 2.30
C ALA A 18 7.86 2.36 2.92
N GLU A 19 7.20 3.49 2.74
CA GLU A 19 5.85 3.66 3.25
C GLU A 19 4.86 2.74 2.56
N LEU A 20 4.99 2.58 1.24
CA LEU A 20 4.10 1.69 0.51
C LEU A 20 4.35 0.24 0.89
N HIS A 21 5.61 -0.14 1.08
CA HIS A 21 5.93 -1.49 1.50
C HIS A 21 5.34 -1.77 2.88
N ASP A 22 5.47 -0.84 3.79
CA ASP A 22 4.93 -1.01 5.14
C ASP A 22 3.41 -1.17 5.11
N ALA A 23 2.73 -0.35 4.32
CA ALA A 23 1.28 -0.46 4.20
C ALA A 23 0.88 -1.79 3.57
N ALA A 24 1.63 -2.23 2.56
CA ALA A 24 1.37 -3.52 1.92
C ALA A 24 1.55 -4.66 2.91
N LEU A 25 2.59 -4.58 3.71
CA LEU A 25 2.85 -5.60 4.73
C LEU A 25 1.70 -5.68 5.72
N GLN A 26 1.21 -4.54 6.19
CA GLN A 26 0.08 -4.51 7.11
C GLN A 26 -1.17 -5.13 6.47
N PHE A 27 -1.41 -4.81 5.22
CA PHE A 27 -2.56 -5.35 4.51
C PHE A 27 -2.47 -6.87 4.41
N VAL A 28 -1.30 -7.39 4.00
CA VAL A 28 -1.13 -8.83 3.84
C VAL A 28 -1.24 -9.55 5.18
N ARG A 29 -0.71 -8.96 6.23
CA ARG A 29 -0.88 -9.52 7.58
C ARG A 29 -2.35 -9.59 7.95
N LYS A 30 -3.08 -8.55 7.63
CA LYS A 30 -4.49 -8.49 7.98
C LYS A 30 -5.31 -9.55 7.27
N ILE A 31 -5.09 -9.74 5.98
CA ILE A 31 -5.91 -10.68 5.22
C ILE A 31 -5.48 -12.12 5.43
N SER A 32 -4.20 -12.36 5.70
CA SER A 32 -3.71 -13.72 5.85
C SER A 32 -3.77 -14.22 7.29
N GLY A 33 -3.80 -13.31 8.22
CA GLY A 33 -3.73 -13.68 9.63
C GLY A 33 -2.32 -14.00 10.11
N PHE A 34 -1.33 -13.93 9.21
CA PHE A 34 0.04 -14.20 9.61
C PHE A 34 0.68 -12.93 10.10
N ASN A 35 1.20 -12.96 11.30
CA ASN A 35 2.05 -11.89 11.74
C ASN A 35 3.42 -12.10 11.15
N LYS A 36 3.82 -13.36 11.13
CA LYS A 36 5.06 -13.77 10.53
C LYS A 36 4.80 -15.11 9.87
N PRO A 37 4.96 -15.23 8.57
CA PRO A 37 4.59 -16.48 7.91
C PRO A 37 5.53 -17.62 8.26
N SER A 38 5.02 -18.83 8.14
CA SER A 38 5.86 -20.01 8.28
C SER A 38 6.81 -20.06 7.09
N GLN A 39 7.85 -20.85 7.24
CA GLN A 39 8.87 -20.93 6.22
C GLN A 39 8.31 -21.38 4.88
N VAL A 40 7.37 -22.30 4.91
CA VAL A 40 6.79 -22.80 3.67
C VAL A 40 5.93 -21.76 2.97
N ASN A 41 5.45 -20.78 3.70
CA ASN A 41 4.62 -19.71 3.13
C ASN A 41 5.35 -18.40 2.93
N GLN A 42 6.64 -18.37 3.22
CA GLN A 42 7.40 -17.12 3.18
C GLN A 42 7.41 -16.52 1.78
N ASP A 43 7.63 -17.33 0.76
CA ASP A 43 7.71 -16.82 -0.61
C ASP A 43 6.37 -16.25 -1.05
N ALA A 44 5.27 -16.95 -0.75
CA ALA A 44 3.96 -16.46 -1.13
C ALA A 44 3.63 -15.17 -0.41
N PHE A 45 4.00 -15.09 0.86
CA PHE A 45 3.75 -13.89 1.65
C PHE A 45 4.54 -12.70 1.10
N ASP A 46 5.82 -12.93 0.83
CA ASP A 46 6.68 -11.86 0.32
C ASP A 46 6.23 -11.38 -1.05
N LYS A 47 5.80 -12.32 -1.90
CA LYS A 47 5.29 -11.94 -3.21
C LYS A 47 4.04 -11.09 -3.08
N ALA A 48 3.15 -11.45 -2.17
CA ALA A 48 1.94 -10.68 -1.98
C ALA A 48 2.26 -9.26 -1.51
N VAL A 49 3.18 -9.11 -0.58
CA VAL A 49 3.59 -7.79 -0.11
C VAL A 49 4.17 -6.97 -1.27
N HIS A 50 5.04 -7.59 -2.04
CA HIS A 50 5.64 -6.93 -3.18
C HIS A 50 4.59 -6.49 -4.20
N ASP A 51 3.65 -7.37 -4.52
CA ASP A 51 2.64 -7.07 -5.52
C ASP A 51 1.70 -5.97 -5.06
N VAL A 52 1.29 -5.99 -3.79
CA VAL A 52 0.42 -4.96 -3.26
C VAL A 52 1.15 -3.61 -3.26
N ALA A 53 2.41 -3.60 -2.89
CA ALA A 53 3.19 -2.36 -2.92
C ALA A 53 3.31 -1.84 -4.34
N ALA A 54 3.51 -2.74 -5.31
CA ALA A 54 3.67 -2.34 -6.71
C ALA A 54 2.40 -1.72 -7.27
N VAL A 55 1.23 -2.35 -7.03
CA VAL A 55 -0.01 -1.76 -7.53
C VAL A 55 -0.34 -0.46 -6.82
N SER A 56 0.08 -0.33 -5.57
CA SER A 56 -0.12 0.91 -4.84
C SER A 56 0.70 2.04 -5.46
N ARG A 57 1.91 1.74 -5.89
CA ARG A 57 2.73 2.74 -6.59
C ARG A 57 2.07 3.18 -7.88
N VAL A 58 1.47 2.24 -8.61
CA VAL A 58 0.76 2.58 -9.84
C VAL A 58 -0.41 3.52 -9.52
N LEU A 59 -1.13 3.24 -8.44
CA LEU A 59 -2.22 4.11 -8.02
C LEU A 59 -1.72 5.55 -7.86
N PHE A 60 -0.63 5.72 -7.11
CA PHE A 60 -0.15 7.07 -6.82
C PHE A 60 0.42 7.78 -8.06
N ARG A 61 0.92 7.01 -9.01
CA ARG A 61 1.35 7.62 -10.26
C ARG A 61 0.18 8.07 -11.11
N SER A 62 -0.98 7.47 -10.91
CA SER A 62 -2.15 7.75 -11.71
C SER A 62 -3.06 8.80 -11.10
N LEU A 63 -2.86 9.14 -9.85
CA LEU A 63 -3.73 10.11 -9.18
C LEU A 63 -3.35 11.52 -9.57
N HIS A 64 -4.40 12.34 -9.71
CA HIS A 64 -4.21 13.77 -9.87
C HIS A 64 -4.43 14.40 -8.51
N VAL A 65 -3.38 14.93 -7.96
CA VAL A 65 -3.45 15.34 -6.61
C VAL A 65 -3.76 16.75 -6.38
N HIS A 66 -3.59 17.59 -7.24
CA HIS A 66 -3.94 18.92 -6.97
C HIS A 66 -5.17 19.24 -7.55
N GLY A 67 -6.01 19.58 -6.97
CA GLY A 67 -7.23 19.80 -7.51
C GLY A 67 -7.27 20.28 -8.87
N HIS A 68 -6.27 20.43 -9.48
CA HIS A 68 -6.56 20.75 -10.77
C HIS A 68 -6.63 19.53 -11.54
N SER A 69 -6.88 19.22 -11.49
CA SER A 69 -7.30 18.54 -12.03
C SER A 69 -8.11 17.98 -12.20
N GLN A 70 -8.36 17.87 -12.08
CA GLN A 70 -9.04 17.38 -12.14
C GLN A 70 -9.71 16.94 -12.11
N ALA A 71 -9.68 16.95 -12.44
CA ALA A 71 -10.42 16.71 -12.30
C ALA A 71 -10.93 15.81 -12.37
N ALA A 72 -11.07 15.39 -12.48
CA ALA A 72 -11.58 14.61 -12.45
C ALA A 72 -11.69 13.92 -12.00
N GLY A 73 -11.62 13.94 -11.79
CA GLY A 73 -11.75 13.37 -11.23
C GLY A 73 -11.73 12.96 -11.08
#